data_2c13c3ee81c06af9d6ae7b24ea643e9b
#
_entry.id   2c13c3ee81c06af9d6ae7b24ea643e9b
#
_cell.length_a   1.000
_cell.length_b   1.000
_cell.length_c   1.000
_cell.angle_alpha   90.00
_cell.angle_beta   90.00
_cell.angle_gamma   90.00
#
_symmetry.space_group_name_H-M   'P 1'
#
loop_
_entity.id
_entity.type
_entity.pdbx_description
1 polymer ?
#
loop_
_entity_poly.entity_id
_entity_poly.type
_entity_poly.pdbx_seq_one_letter_code
_entity_poly.pdbx_strand_id
1 'polypeptide(L)'
;MFRENEVNKMNKIKLGIFGAGSILDAYAPAISANSDVCEVKAIAVASIEKESARVREKLGDDVEIFEGYQELLDNADIDAVIVNLPHDLHAPATIAAAKAGKNVLCEKVMARTAEECKSMVAACEEAGVSLVIGHDRRYFPDWYSLKKLIESGRLGKILFYKLEHNQNVIFPKDSWVFPAERLGGGAIMSCLTHQIDALRWFEGEIDTVCCMSVTLPDRMEGESIGAMTAMMKSGALALLSINWATTSHRTANGLWYEFIHVCGTDGEAYFMSDKGTFFKIHDESDKAIFEYALPQTDTAFERIHPQSDMVPHTFMVTEWLKHLRGQESDIRTYGQDIVNTVEAAQAAYIARDTGTYVKLPLGG
;
A
#
# COMPACT_ATOMS: atom_id res chain seq x y z
N MET A 1 34.38 15.93 35.15
CA MET A 1 33.59 17.11 34.74
C MET A 1 33.87 17.35 33.27
N PHE A 2 32.84 17.15 32.44
CA PHE A 2 32.69 17.55 31.02
C PHE A 2 33.49 16.83 29.93
N ARG A 3 32.88 15.83 29.32
CA ARG A 3 32.74 15.65 27.88
C ARG A 3 31.44 14.88 27.55
N GLU A 4 30.33 15.45 27.96
CA GLU A 4 29.02 15.20 27.35
C GLU A 4 28.78 16.40 26.43
N ASN A 5 28.41 16.13 25.16
CA ASN A 5 27.95 17.01 24.09
C ASN A 5 28.87 17.10 22.84
N GLU A 6 29.28 15.96 22.31
CA GLU A 6 29.41 15.81 20.88
C GLU A 6 28.48 14.66 20.43
N VAL A 7 27.19 14.81 20.60
CA VAL A 7 26.22 14.10 19.77
C VAL A 7 26.46 14.59 18.36
N ASN A 8 27.09 13.72 17.56
CA ASN A 8 27.30 13.87 16.13
C ASN A 8 26.04 14.52 15.52
N LYS A 9 26.10 15.80 15.14
CA LYS A 9 25.10 16.42 14.29
C LYS A 9 25.24 15.77 12.94
N MET A 10 24.68 14.55 12.77
CA MET A 10 24.51 13.98 11.45
C MET A 10 23.67 14.96 10.65
N ASN A 11 24.14 15.34 9.47
CA ASN A 11 23.37 16.22 8.58
C ASN A 11 21.98 15.59 8.35
N LYS A 12 20.95 16.44 8.30
CA LYS A 12 19.61 15.99 7.95
C LYS A 12 19.60 15.45 6.52
N ILE A 13 18.81 14.40 6.30
CA ILE A 13 18.53 13.89 4.96
C ILE A 13 17.69 14.93 4.24
N LYS A 14 18.15 15.35 3.08
CA LYS A 14 17.49 16.33 2.22
C LYS A 14 16.53 15.61 1.28
N LEU A 15 15.23 15.86 1.44
CA LEU A 15 14.17 15.22 0.67
C LEU A 15 13.71 16.11 -0.48
N GLY A 16 13.54 15.49 -1.66
CA GLY A 16 12.74 15.99 -2.76
C GLY A 16 11.37 15.31 -2.77
N ILE A 17 10.33 16.01 -3.20
CA ILE A 17 8.99 15.43 -3.36
C ILE A 17 8.56 15.65 -4.82
N PHE A 18 8.05 14.59 -5.46
CA PHE A 18 7.48 14.67 -6.80
C PHE A 18 5.96 14.61 -6.71
N GLY A 19 5.29 15.74 -6.92
CA GLY A 19 3.83 15.86 -6.87
C GLY A 19 3.28 16.41 -5.54
N ALA A 20 2.34 17.37 -5.65
CA ALA A 20 1.63 18.02 -4.56
C ALA A 20 0.15 17.56 -4.47
N GLY A 21 -0.17 16.33 -4.93
CA GLY A 21 -1.51 15.76 -4.88
C GLY A 21 -2.03 15.52 -3.46
N SER A 22 -3.24 14.94 -3.34
CA SER A 22 -3.90 14.72 -2.05
C SER A 22 -3.08 13.87 -1.07
N ILE A 23 -2.26 12.93 -1.57
CA ILE A 23 -1.43 12.08 -0.70
C ILE A 23 -0.35 12.86 0.07
N LEU A 24 -0.02 14.08 -0.37
CA LEU A 24 0.85 14.97 0.38
C LEU A 24 0.30 15.26 1.80
N ASP A 25 -1.02 15.21 1.99
CA ASP A 25 -1.66 15.37 3.30
C ASP A 25 -1.29 14.27 4.30
N ALA A 26 -0.87 13.10 3.82
CA ALA A 26 -0.35 12.02 4.66
C ALA A 26 1.17 12.12 4.85
N TYR A 27 1.91 12.52 3.82
CA TYR A 27 3.38 12.61 3.89
C TYR A 27 3.89 13.84 4.65
N ALA A 28 3.27 15.00 4.49
CA ALA A 28 3.74 16.22 5.17
C ALA A 28 3.78 16.08 6.71
N PRO A 29 2.73 15.55 7.38
CA PRO A 29 2.81 15.27 8.82
C PRO A 29 3.85 14.19 9.16
N ALA A 30 3.99 13.15 8.33
CA ALA A 30 4.96 12.08 8.54
C ALA A 30 6.41 12.60 8.46
N ILE A 31 6.72 13.48 7.52
CA ILE A 31 8.01 14.14 7.40
C ILE A 31 8.22 15.10 8.59
N SER A 32 7.22 15.90 8.93
CA SER A 32 7.29 16.83 10.07
C SER A 32 7.59 16.11 11.39
N ALA A 33 7.01 14.93 11.60
CA ALA A 33 7.29 14.09 12.77
C ALA A 33 8.74 13.58 12.83
N ASN A 34 9.48 13.64 11.71
CA ASN A 34 10.89 13.26 11.57
C ASN A 34 11.80 14.46 11.27
N SER A 35 11.38 15.67 11.61
CA SER A 35 12.09 16.92 11.29
C SER A 35 13.46 17.08 11.97
N ASP A 36 13.76 16.26 12.96
CA ASP A 36 15.08 16.15 13.58
C ASP A 36 16.09 15.42 12.68
N VAL A 37 15.63 14.51 11.80
CA VAL A 37 16.46 13.65 10.95
C VAL A 37 16.38 13.96 9.46
N CYS A 38 15.34 14.65 8.98
CA CYS A 38 15.18 15.04 7.58
C CYS A 38 14.63 16.46 7.42
N GLU A 39 14.74 16.99 6.20
CA GLU A 39 14.13 18.24 5.79
C GLU A 39 13.70 18.17 4.32
N VAL A 40 12.58 18.78 3.96
CA VAL A 40 12.17 18.95 2.55
C VAL A 40 12.93 20.13 1.96
N LYS A 41 13.73 19.91 0.94
CA LYS A 41 14.43 20.95 0.20
C LYS A 41 13.66 21.42 -1.01
N ALA A 42 13.04 20.49 -1.72
CA ALA A 42 12.43 20.79 -2.99
C ALA A 42 11.17 19.96 -3.23
N ILE A 43 10.26 20.51 -4.02
CA ILE A 43 9.09 19.80 -4.54
C ILE A 43 8.91 20.11 -6.02
N ALA A 44 8.59 19.08 -6.81
CA ALA A 44 8.20 19.21 -8.19
C ALA A 44 6.68 19.16 -8.34
N VAL A 45 6.11 20.09 -9.05
CA VAL A 45 4.68 20.21 -9.31
C VAL A 45 4.40 20.26 -10.82
N ALA A 46 3.16 20.02 -11.25
CA ALA A 46 2.79 20.14 -12.66
C ALA A 46 2.60 21.62 -13.10
N SER A 47 2.25 22.51 -12.17
CA SER A 47 2.12 23.94 -12.42
C SER A 47 2.40 24.73 -11.14
N ILE A 48 3.46 25.51 -11.15
CA ILE A 48 3.84 26.37 -10.00
C ILE A 48 2.71 27.35 -9.69
N GLU A 49 2.10 27.95 -10.72
CA GLU A 49 1.01 28.91 -10.55
C GLU A 49 -0.18 28.34 -9.75
N LYS A 50 -0.55 27.08 -10.02
CA LYS A 50 -1.73 26.46 -9.43
C LYS A 50 -1.45 25.83 -8.07
N GLU A 51 -0.23 25.33 -7.84
CA GLU A 51 0.05 24.43 -6.71
C GLU A 51 0.92 25.08 -5.62
N SER A 52 1.58 26.21 -5.89
CA SER A 52 2.49 26.86 -4.94
C SER A 52 1.81 27.20 -3.60
N ALA A 53 0.57 27.71 -3.63
CA ALA A 53 -0.16 28.03 -2.39
C ALA A 53 -0.34 26.80 -1.48
N ARG A 54 -0.72 25.65 -2.08
CA ARG A 54 -0.85 24.38 -1.37
C ARG A 54 0.51 23.89 -0.84
N VAL A 55 1.56 24.00 -1.65
CA VAL A 55 2.92 23.62 -1.23
C VAL A 55 3.34 24.44 -0.01
N ARG A 56 3.17 25.76 -0.03
CA ARG A 56 3.53 26.65 1.08
C ARG A 56 2.72 26.34 2.34
N GLU A 57 1.42 26.05 2.19
CA GLU A 57 0.58 25.64 3.32
C GLU A 57 1.08 24.34 4.00
N LYS A 58 1.50 23.35 3.20
CA LYS A 58 1.84 22.01 3.70
C LYS A 58 3.29 21.86 4.14
N LEU A 59 4.21 22.54 3.46
CA LEU A 59 5.66 22.33 3.63
C LEU A 59 6.42 23.56 4.08
N GLY A 60 5.79 24.73 4.11
CA GLY A 60 6.42 26.00 4.49
C GLY A 60 7.02 26.77 3.31
N ASP A 61 7.52 27.99 3.60
CA ASP A 61 7.98 28.94 2.59
C ASP A 61 9.40 28.66 2.06
N ASP A 62 10.21 27.91 2.81
CA ASP A 62 11.62 27.67 2.49
C ASP A 62 11.84 26.55 1.44
N VAL A 63 10.77 25.84 1.04
CA VAL A 63 10.87 24.75 0.06
C VAL A 63 10.96 25.30 -1.36
N GLU A 64 11.97 24.88 -2.12
CA GLU A 64 12.10 25.22 -3.54
C GLU A 64 11.04 24.49 -4.38
N ILE A 65 10.39 25.20 -5.31
CA ILE A 65 9.33 24.64 -6.16
C ILE A 65 9.79 24.62 -7.60
N PHE A 66 9.75 23.44 -8.21
CA PHE A 66 10.15 23.20 -9.61
C PHE A 66 8.97 22.76 -10.46
N GLU A 67 8.98 23.05 -11.76
CA GLU A 67 7.96 22.57 -12.69
C GLU A 67 8.43 21.27 -13.35
N GLY A 68 7.99 20.14 -12.79
CA GLY A 68 8.38 18.79 -13.20
C GLY A 68 9.59 18.24 -12.44
N TYR A 69 9.59 16.91 -12.29
CA TYR A 69 10.59 16.22 -11.48
C TYR A 69 12.00 16.22 -12.08
N GLN A 70 12.13 16.38 -13.41
CA GLN A 70 13.44 16.43 -14.04
C GLN A 70 14.17 17.71 -13.66
N GLU A 71 13.48 18.86 -13.69
CA GLU A 71 14.07 20.14 -13.30
C GLU A 71 14.54 20.11 -11.84
N LEU A 72 13.74 19.48 -10.95
CA LEU A 72 14.14 19.29 -9.55
C LEU A 72 15.40 18.43 -9.44
N LEU A 73 15.48 17.31 -10.15
CA LEU A 73 16.64 16.41 -10.11
C LEU A 73 17.92 17.09 -10.61
N ASP A 74 17.79 17.99 -11.58
CA ASP A 74 18.94 18.67 -12.21
C ASP A 74 19.47 19.83 -11.35
N ASN A 75 18.64 20.42 -10.48
CA ASN A 75 18.97 21.67 -9.80
C ASN A 75 18.96 21.60 -8.28
N ALA A 76 18.20 20.68 -7.65
CA ALA A 76 18.06 20.64 -6.21
C ALA A 76 19.13 19.77 -5.52
N ASP A 77 19.65 20.24 -4.39
CA ASP A 77 20.57 19.49 -3.53
C ASP A 77 19.75 18.59 -2.58
N ILE A 78 19.46 17.36 -3.04
CA ILE A 78 18.67 16.34 -2.33
C ILE A 78 19.40 15.01 -2.25
N ASP A 79 19.07 14.19 -1.23
CA ASP A 79 19.62 12.85 -0.99
C ASP A 79 18.65 11.75 -1.41
N ALA A 80 17.34 12.00 -1.28
CA ALA A 80 16.30 11.03 -1.53
C ALA A 80 15.01 11.71 -2.00
N VAL A 81 14.12 10.93 -2.63
CA VAL A 81 12.84 11.45 -3.17
C VAL A 81 11.65 10.62 -2.71
N ILE A 82 10.52 11.31 -2.51
CA ILE A 82 9.20 10.72 -2.35
C ILE A 82 8.42 10.97 -3.65
N VAL A 83 7.98 9.91 -4.32
CA VAL A 83 7.26 9.98 -5.60
C VAL A 83 5.77 9.87 -5.35
N ASN A 84 5.06 10.99 -5.43
CA ASN A 84 3.62 11.16 -5.19
C ASN A 84 2.89 11.58 -6.48
N LEU A 85 3.27 10.98 -7.60
CA LEU A 85 2.75 11.31 -8.93
C LEU A 85 1.54 10.42 -9.31
N PRO A 86 0.84 10.71 -10.42
CA PRO A 86 -0.04 9.75 -11.08
C PRO A 86 0.68 8.44 -11.44
N HIS A 87 -0.04 7.32 -11.45
CA HIS A 87 0.54 5.97 -11.62
C HIS A 87 1.37 5.80 -12.89
N ASP A 88 0.96 6.45 -13.99
CA ASP A 88 1.68 6.45 -15.28
C ASP A 88 3.06 7.12 -15.20
N LEU A 89 3.31 7.92 -14.17
CA LEU A 89 4.57 8.62 -13.95
C LEU A 89 5.46 7.99 -12.88
N HIS A 90 4.99 6.99 -12.12
CA HIS A 90 5.77 6.36 -11.08
C HIS A 90 7.06 5.72 -11.63
N ALA A 91 6.94 4.90 -12.68
CA ALA A 91 8.10 4.23 -13.26
C ALA A 91 9.12 5.21 -13.87
N PRO A 92 8.74 6.12 -14.79
CA PRO A 92 9.72 7.05 -15.37
C PRO A 92 10.36 7.97 -14.31
N ALA A 93 9.61 8.45 -13.33
CA ALA A 93 10.15 9.31 -12.28
C ALA A 93 11.09 8.57 -11.32
N THR A 94 10.75 7.33 -10.93
CA THR A 94 11.62 6.49 -10.10
C THR A 94 12.92 6.15 -10.82
N ILE A 95 12.84 5.78 -12.10
CA ILE A 95 14.03 5.47 -12.91
C ILE A 95 14.92 6.71 -13.07
N ALA A 96 14.34 7.89 -13.27
CA ALA A 96 15.09 9.14 -13.35
C ALA A 96 15.79 9.46 -12.02
N ALA A 97 15.09 9.31 -10.89
CA ALA A 97 15.65 9.51 -9.56
C ALA A 97 16.79 8.52 -9.25
N ALA A 98 16.61 7.23 -9.60
CA ALA A 98 17.65 6.21 -9.45
C ALA A 98 18.91 6.55 -10.25
N LYS A 99 18.76 6.94 -11.53
CA LYS A 99 19.87 7.39 -12.39
C LYS A 99 20.59 8.62 -11.85
N ALA A 100 19.89 9.48 -11.12
CA ALA A 100 20.47 10.61 -10.41
C ALA A 100 21.08 10.22 -9.03
N GLY A 101 21.13 8.92 -8.71
CA GLY A 101 21.72 8.41 -7.46
C GLY A 101 20.86 8.69 -6.21
N LYS A 102 19.53 8.88 -6.36
CA LYS A 102 18.64 9.22 -5.26
C LYS A 102 17.88 7.98 -4.78
N ASN A 103 17.84 7.78 -3.45
CA ASN A 103 16.97 6.78 -2.85
C ASN A 103 15.51 7.13 -3.04
N VAL A 104 14.64 6.14 -3.23
CA VAL A 104 13.25 6.37 -3.62
C VAL A 104 12.27 5.72 -2.64
N LEU A 105 11.29 6.50 -2.19
CA LEU A 105 10.02 6.03 -1.66
C LEU A 105 8.94 6.40 -2.67
N CYS A 106 8.38 5.40 -3.35
CA CYS A 106 7.35 5.59 -4.38
C CYS A 106 5.97 5.20 -3.85
N GLU A 107 4.97 6.06 -4.05
CA GLU A 107 3.58 5.73 -3.72
C GLU A 107 3.09 4.49 -4.46
N LYS A 108 2.06 3.87 -3.86
CA LYS A 108 1.34 2.77 -4.48
C LYS A 108 0.33 3.34 -5.53
N VAL A 109 -0.03 2.59 -6.51
CA VAL A 109 0.51 1.31 -6.99
C VAL A 109 1.92 1.54 -7.51
N MET A 110 2.83 0.57 -7.29
CA MET A 110 4.25 0.73 -7.67
C MET A 110 4.39 1.22 -9.12
N ALA A 111 3.72 0.57 -10.07
CA ALA A 111 3.56 1.00 -11.46
C ALA A 111 2.32 0.33 -12.07
N ARG A 112 2.03 0.61 -13.35
CA ARG A 112 0.84 0.07 -14.05
C ARG A 112 1.01 -1.38 -14.50
N THR A 113 2.27 -1.83 -14.67
CA THR A 113 2.60 -3.20 -15.13
C THR A 113 3.76 -3.79 -14.34
N ALA A 114 3.86 -5.12 -14.32
CA ALA A 114 4.98 -5.81 -13.70
C ALA A 114 6.31 -5.51 -14.41
N GLU A 115 6.30 -5.27 -15.72
CA GLU A 115 7.48 -4.87 -16.50
C GLU A 115 7.98 -3.50 -16.08
N GLU A 116 7.07 -2.53 -15.91
CA GLU A 116 7.41 -1.21 -15.35
C GLU A 116 8.02 -1.37 -13.96
N CYS A 117 7.42 -2.19 -13.08
CA CYS A 117 7.94 -2.47 -11.74
C CYS A 117 9.34 -3.09 -11.78
N LYS A 118 9.57 -4.11 -12.63
CA LYS A 118 10.88 -4.74 -12.82
C LYS A 118 11.92 -3.73 -13.30
N SER A 119 11.52 -2.82 -14.19
CA SER A 119 12.42 -1.75 -14.68
C SER A 119 12.81 -0.75 -13.58
N MET A 120 11.87 -0.43 -12.66
CA MET A 120 12.16 0.40 -11.49
C MET A 120 13.17 -0.27 -10.56
N VAL A 121 12.94 -1.57 -10.25
CA VAL A 121 13.84 -2.35 -9.40
C VAL A 121 15.23 -2.41 -10.02
N ALA A 122 15.34 -2.78 -11.30
CA ALA A 122 16.62 -2.88 -12.01
C ALA A 122 17.40 -1.55 -12.01
N ALA A 123 16.71 -0.42 -12.26
CA ALA A 123 17.35 0.89 -12.24
C ALA A 123 17.87 1.28 -10.85
N CYS A 124 17.14 0.96 -9.79
CA CYS A 124 17.57 1.22 -8.42
C CYS A 124 18.72 0.31 -8.01
N GLU A 125 18.71 -0.97 -8.39
CA GLU A 125 19.81 -1.91 -8.15
C GLU A 125 21.08 -1.50 -8.88
N GLU A 126 20.98 -1.12 -10.17
CA GLU A 126 22.11 -0.63 -10.97
C GLU A 126 22.73 0.64 -10.36
N ALA A 127 21.91 1.52 -9.83
CA ALA A 127 22.38 2.75 -9.19
C ALA A 127 22.84 2.56 -7.73
N GLY A 128 22.61 1.39 -7.12
CA GLY A 128 22.92 1.12 -5.72
C GLY A 128 22.08 1.93 -4.74
N VAL A 129 20.83 2.28 -5.11
CA VAL A 129 19.89 3.02 -4.28
C VAL A 129 18.70 2.17 -3.85
N SER A 130 18.08 2.52 -2.73
CA SER A 130 16.91 1.80 -2.21
C SER A 130 15.62 2.20 -2.93
N LEU A 131 14.71 1.23 -3.11
CA LEU A 131 13.35 1.44 -3.56
C LEU A 131 12.36 0.87 -2.53
N VAL A 132 11.58 1.74 -1.93
CA VAL A 132 10.50 1.41 -0.98
C VAL A 132 9.18 1.85 -1.59
N ILE A 133 8.12 1.05 -1.42
CA ILE A 133 6.81 1.34 -1.99
C ILE A 133 5.81 1.69 -0.88
N GLY A 134 4.96 2.68 -1.14
CA GLY A 134 3.97 3.22 -0.21
C GLY A 134 2.77 2.30 0.09
N HIS A 135 2.99 0.98 0.19
CA HIS A 135 1.94 0.04 0.63
C HIS A 135 1.75 0.14 2.15
N ASP A 136 1.10 1.19 2.59
CA ASP A 136 0.90 1.60 3.97
C ASP A 136 0.19 0.57 4.85
N ARG A 137 -0.62 -0.34 4.27
CA ARG A 137 -1.39 -1.36 5.01
C ARG A 137 -0.51 -2.31 5.81
N ARG A 138 0.70 -2.61 5.35
CA ARG A 138 1.66 -3.42 6.13
C ARG A 138 2.14 -2.72 7.41
N TYR A 139 1.91 -1.42 7.52
CA TYR A 139 2.26 -0.59 8.68
C TYR A 139 1.06 -0.23 9.57
N PHE A 140 -0.16 -0.63 9.19
CA PHE A 140 -1.34 -0.49 10.04
C PHE A 140 -1.22 -1.40 11.27
N PRO A 141 -1.36 -0.86 12.50
CA PRO A 141 -1.17 -1.63 13.72
C PRO A 141 -2.08 -2.86 13.82
N ASP A 142 -3.35 -2.73 13.41
CA ASP A 142 -4.30 -3.86 13.39
C ASP A 142 -3.90 -4.95 12.39
N TRP A 143 -3.46 -4.57 11.19
CA TRP A 143 -3.03 -5.53 10.16
C TRP A 143 -1.72 -6.22 10.57
N TYR A 144 -0.80 -5.49 11.19
CA TYR A 144 0.42 -6.06 11.74
C TYR A 144 0.11 -7.05 12.88
N SER A 145 -0.84 -6.72 13.75
CA SER A 145 -1.29 -7.61 14.82
C SER A 145 -1.92 -8.89 14.27
N LEU A 146 -2.72 -8.79 13.19
CA LEU A 146 -3.26 -9.93 12.47
C LEU A 146 -2.15 -10.80 11.85
N LYS A 147 -1.15 -10.17 11.20
CA LYS A 147 0.04 -10.86 10.69
C LYS A 147 0.75 -11.64 11.79
N LYS A 148 0.97 -11.03 12.96
CA LYS A 148 1.60 -11.70 14.11
C LYS A 148 0.78 -12.87 14.65
N LEU A 149 -0.54 -12.75 14.66
CA LEU A 149 -1.42 -13.86 15.04
C LEU A 149 -1.28 -15.03 14.05
N ILE A 150 -1.28 -14.76 12.73
CA ILE A 150 -1.09 -15.80 11.71
C ILE A 150 0.28 -16.47 11.88
N GLU A 151 1.36 -15.67 11.98
CA GLU A 151 2.73 -16.18 12.18
C GLU A 151 2.91 -17.00 13.45
N SER A 152 2.12 -16.74 14.48
CA SER A 152 2.18 -17.50 15.75
C SER A 152 1.70 -18.95 15.60
N GLY A 153 1.05 -19.29 14.48
CA GLY A 153 0.48 -20.62 14.23
C GLY A 153 -0.77 -20.94 15.08
N ARG A 154 -1.26 -20.02 15.90
CA ARG A 154 -2.42 -20.25 16.79
C ARG A 154 -3.72 -20.53 16.04
N LEU A 155 -3.85 -20.06 14.80
CA LEU A 155 -5.00 -20.35 13.95
C LEU A 155 -4.92 -21.73 13.27
N GLY A 156 -3.82 -22.47 13.47
CA GLY A 156 -3.54 -23.70 12.75
C GLY A 156 -3.17 -23.46 11.29
N LYS A 157 -3.41 -24.45 10.43
CA LYS A 157 -3.24 -24.29 8.99
C LYS A 157 -4.31 -23.36 8.44
N ILE A 158 -3.91 -22.29 7.76
CA ILE A 158 -4.88 -21.39 7.16
C ILE A 158 -5.53 -22.05 5.93
N LEU A 159 -6.84 -21.96 5.86
CA LEU A 159 -7.67 -22.56 4.81
C LEU A 159 -8.27 -21.50 3.89
N PHE A 160 -8.65 -20.34 4.45
CA PHE A 160 -9.42 -19.34 3.72
C PHE A 160 -9.13 -17.91 4.18
N TYR A 161 -9.08 -17.03 3.20
CA TYR A 161 -9.04 -15.58 3.39
C TYR A 161 -10.21 -14.92 2.67
N LYS A 162 -10.79 -13.88 3.27
CA LYS A 162 -11.68 -12.93 2.61
C LYS A 162 -11.19 -11.52 2.92
N LEU A 163 -10.91 -10.74 1.87
CA LEU A 163 -10.45 -9.37 2.00
C LEU A 163 -11.33 -8.47 1.14
N GLU A 164 -11.88 -7.41 1.74
CA GLU A 164 -12.79 -6.48 1.06
C GLU A 164 -12.32 -5.04 1.23
N HIS A 165 -12.46 -4.26 0.16
CA HIS A 165 -12.36 -2.80 0.18
C HIS A 165 -13.65 -2.20 -0.41
N ASN A 166 -14.33 -1.37 0.36
CA ASN A 166 -15.59 -0.74 -0.02
C ASN A 166 -15.48 0.77 0.15
N GLN A 167 -15.86 1.52 -0.87
CA GLN A 167 -15.86 2.99 -0.86
C GLN A 167 -16.93 3.50 -1.83
N ASN A 168 -17.37 4.74 -1.65
CA ASN A 168 -18.23 5.42 -2.62
C ASN A 168 -17.47 6.57 -3.24
N VAL A 169 -16.93 6.37 -4.44
CA VAL A 169 -16.16 7.38 -5.16
C VAL A 169 -16.69 7.61 -6.57
N ILE A 170 -16.65 8.87 -7.00
CA ILE A 170 -16.89 9.32 -8.37
C ILE A 170 -15.76 10.29 -8.69
N PHE A 171 -15.02 10.02 -9.74
CA PHE A 171 -13.92 10.89 -10.14
C PHE A 171 -14.37 11.91 -11.18
N PRO A 172 -13.93 13.19 -11.07
CA PRO A 172 -14.10 14.17 -12.13
C PRO A 172 -13.45 13.68 -13.43
N LYS A 173 -14.12 13.93 -14.57
CA LYS A 173 -13.63 13.46 -15.89
C LYS A 173 -12.28 14.03 -16.30
N ASP A 174 -11.92 15.19 -15.78
CA ASP A 174 -10.64 15.86 -15.98
C ASP A 174 -9.56 15.45 -14.97
N SER A 175 -9.89 14.58 -14.02
CA SER A 175 -8.91 14.06 -13.06
C SER A 175 -8.00 13.01 -13.70
N TRP A 176 -6.77 12.90 -13.24
CA TRP A 176 -5.81 11.90 -13.70
C TRP A 176 -6.25 10.45 -13.42
N VAL A 177 -7.13 10.25 -12.44
CA VAL A 177 -7.66 8.94 -12.03
C VAL A 177 -8.76 8.44 -12.98
N PHE A 178 -9.43 9.34 -13.72
CA PHE A 178 -10.55 8.96 -14.57
C PHE A 178 -10.14 8.09 -15.76
N PRO A 179 -9.07 8.39 -16.52
CA PRO A 179 -8.62 7.57 -17.65
C PRO A 179 -8.00 6.25 -17.18
N ALA A 180 -8.54 5.13 -17.66
CA ALA A 180 -8.06 3.79 -17.32
C ALA A 180 -6.58 3.58 -17.70
N GLU A 181 -6.11 4.15 -18.81
CA GLU A 181 -4.73 4.05 -19.26
C GLU A 181 -3.73 4.64 -18.26
N ARG A 182 -4.03 5.82 -17.69
CA ARG A 182 -3.18 6.47 -16.71
C ARG A 182 -3.14 5.74 -15.38
N LEU A 183 -4.28 5.15 -15.00
CA LEU A 183 -4.41 4.41 -13.76
C LEU A 183 -3.80 3.00 -13.84
N GLY A 184 -3.67 2.43 -15.06
CA GLY A 184 -3.26 1.06 -15.31
C GLY A 184 -4.43 0.07 -15.23
N GLY A 185 -5.68 0.58 -15.27
CA GLY A 185 -6.92 -0.19 -15.13
C GLY A 185 -7.99 0.61 -14.40
N GLY A 186 -8.60 0.04 -13.37
CA GLY A 186 -9.60 0.69 -12.54
C GLY A 186 -9.35 0.46 -11.05
N ALA A 187 -10.43 0.18 -10.33
CA ALA A 187 -10.39 -0.03 -8.88
C ALA A 187 -9.50 -1.21 -8.46
N ILE A 188 -9.41 -2.26 -9.28
CA ILE A 188 -8.53 -3.42 -9.02
C ILE A 188 -7.08 -2.97 -8.94
N MET A 189 -6.57 -2.27 -9.96
CA MET A 189 -5.19 -1.80 -9.96
C MET A 189 -4.97 -0.72 -8.91
N SER A 190 -5.90 0.21 -8.77
CA SER A 190 -5.71 1.36 -7.88
C SER A 190 -5.76 1.02 -6.40
N CYS A 191 -6.72 0.21 -5.95
CA CYS A 191 -6.95 -0.03 -4.52
C CYS A 191 -7.00 -1.50 -4.11
N LEU A 192 -7.48 -2.44 -4.96
CA LEU A 192 -7.46 -3.86 -4.58
C LEU A 192 -6.02 -4.38 -4.40
N THR A 193 -5.04 -3.69 -4.97
CA THR A 193 -3.60 -3.95 -4.73
C THR A 193 -3.23 -3.89 -3.25
N HIS A 194 -3.92 -3.13 -2.40
CA HIS A 194 -3.73 -3.19 -0.95
C HIS A 194 -4.09 -4.57 -0.37
N GLN A 195 -5.23 -5.14 -0.80
CA GLN A 195 -5.69 -6.45 -0.35
C GLN A 195 -4.85 -7.59 -0.95
N ILE A 196 -4.43 -7.46 -2.22
CA ILE A 196 -3.50 -8.40 -2.86
C ILE A 196 -2.15 -8.40 -2.14
N ASP A 197 -1.62 -7.23 -1.84
CA ASP A 197 -0.38 -7.06 -1.10
C ASP A 197 -0.46 -7.64 0.32
N ALA A 198 -1.55 -7.35 1.02
CA ALA A 198 -1.78 -7.89 2.36
C ALA A 198 -1.91 -9.42 2.36
N LEU A 199 -2.64 -9.98 1.40
CA LEU A 199 -2.77 -11.43 1.26
C LEU A 199 -1.40 -12.09 1.04
N ARG A 200 -0.57 -11.53 0.14
CA ARG A 200 0.79 -12.01 -0.08
C ARG A 200 1.65 -11.89 1.19
N TRP A 201 1.52 -10.80 1.91
CA TRP A 201 2.24 -10.59 3.16
C TRP A 201 1.79 -11.55 4.27
N PHE A 202 0.49 -11.88 4.35
CA PHE A 202 -0.03 -12.82 5.35
C PHE A 202 0.35 -14.26 5.05
N GLU A 203 0.20 -14.72 3.80
CA GLU A 203 0.21 -16.14 3.44
C GLU A 203 1.33 -16.54 2.46
N GLY A 204 1.99 -15.58 1.83
CA GLY A 204 2.98 -15.85 0.79
C GLY A 204 2.41 -15.71 -0.62
N GLU A 205 3.01 -16.42 -1.58
CA GLU A 205 2.74 -16.16 -3.00
C GLU A 205 1.44 -16.80 -3.49
N ILE A 206 0.79 -16.08 -4.42
CA ILE A 206 -0.38 -16.55 -5.16
C ILE A 206 0.08 -17.52 -6.26
N ASP A 207 -0.64 -18.62 -6.42
CA ASP A 207 -0.42 -19.60 -7.51
C ASP A 207 -1.33 -19.32 -8.71
N THR A 208 -2.61 -19.05 -8.45
CA THR A 208 -3.63 -18.96 -9.53
C THR A 208 -4.69 -17.94 -9.15
N VAL A 209 -5.19 -17.21 -10.15
CA VAL A 209 -6.28 -16.23 -9.98
C VAL A 209 -7.37 -16.41 -11.01
N CYS A 210 -8.63 -16.08 -10.64
CA CYS A 210 -9.70 -15.70 -11.55
C CYS A 210 -10.36 -14.40 -11.10
N CYS A 211 -11.00 -13.67 -12.04
CA CYS A 211 -11.54 -12.36 -11.78
C CYS A 211 -12.78 -12.06 -12.61
N MET A 212 -13.69 -11.30 -12.01
CA MET A 212 -14.80 -10.64 -12.68
C MET A 212 -14.84 -9.17 -12.26
N SER A 213 -15.32 -8.29 -13.14
CA SER A 213 -15.43 -6.88 -12.82
C SER A 213 -16.61 -6.19 -13.51
N VAL A 214 -17.00 -5.02 -12.98
CA VAL A 214 -18.05 -4.18 -13.54
C VAL A 214 -17.51 -2.76 -13.71
N THR A 215 -17.64 -2.22 -14.92
CA THR A 215 -17.35 -0.82 -15.22
C THR A 215 -18.62 0.00 -15.09
N LEU A 216 -18.54 1.14 -14.42
CA LEU A 216 -19.57 2.17 -14.31
C LEU A 216 -19.04 3.46 -14.96
N PRO A 217 -19.33 3.71 -16.25
CA PRO A 217 -18.66 4.76 -17.05
C PRO A 217 -18.84 6.18 -16.52
N ASP A 218 -19.90 6.41 -15.74
CA ASP A 218 -20.15 7.71 -15.09
C ASP A 218 -19.18 7.96 -13.91
N ARG A 219 -18.50 6.94 -13.43
CA ARG A 219 -17.57 7.03 -12.30
C ARG A 219 -16.12 7.12 -12.75
N MET A 220 -15.72 6.31 -13.74
CA MET A 220 -14.39 6.25 -14.33
C MET A 220 -14.40 5.35 -15.58
N GLU A 221 -13.34 5.42 -16.40
CA GLU A 221 -13.22 4.56 -17.58
C GLU A 221 -12.89 3.09 -17.22
N GLY A 222 -12.11 2.87 -16.18
CA GLY A 222 -11.80 1.54 -15.66
C GLY A 222 -12.95 0.92 -14.89
N GLU A 223 -12.79 -0.30 -14.41
CA GLU A 223 -13.77 -0.97 -13.57
C GLU A 223 -13.88 -0.30 -12.19
N SER A 224 -15.10 -0.18 -11.71
CA SER A 224 -15.42 0.38 -10.39
C SER A 224 -15.68 -0.71 -9.34
N ILE A 225 -15.97 -1.94 -9.78
CA ILE A 225 -16.22 -3.09 -8.93
C ILE A 225 -15.41 -4.25 -9.48
N GLY A 226 -14.72 -4.97 -8.60
CA GLY A 226 -13.96 -6.17 -8.94
C GLY A 226 -14.05 -7.24 -7.87
N ALA A 227 -14.10 -8.49 -8.30
CA ALA A 227 -14.00 -9.67 -7.45
C ALA A 227 -12.96 -10.63 -8.02
N MET A 228 -12.01 -11.00 -7.18
CA MET A 228 -10.89 -11.89 -7.52
C MET A 228 -10.91 -13.09 -6.56
N THR A 229 -10.76 -14.29 -7.10
CA THR A 229 -10.50 -15.49 -6.32
C THR A 229 -9.06 -15.90 -6.58
N ALA A 230 -8.31 -16.22 -5.52
CA ALA A 230 -6.92 -16.63 -5.62
C ALA A 230 -6.68 -17.95 -4.87
N MET A 231 -5.91 -18.85 -5.48
CA MET A 231 -5.33 -20.00 -4.82
C MET A 231 -3.90 -19.65 -4.42
N MET A 232 -3.57 -19.79 -3.14
CA MET A 232 -2.23 -19.56 -2.63
C MET A 232 -1.33 -20.78 -2.86
N LYS A 233 -0.01 -20.57 -2.97
CA LYS A 233 0.94 -21.72 -3.05
C LYS A 233 0.90 -22.63 -1.82
N SER A 234 0.47 -22.12 -0.67
CA SER A 234 0.22 -22.90 0.56
C SER A 234 -0.98 -23.85 0.45
N GLY A 235 -1.87 -23.61 -0.54
CA GLY A 235 -3.16 -24.28 -0.71
C GLY A 235 -4.34 -23.58 -0.04
N ALA A 236 -4.14 -22.42 0.58
CA ALA A 236 -5.24 -21.60 1.08
C ALA A 236 -6.00 -20.95 -0.10
N LEU A 237 -7.32 -20.86 0.04
CA LEU A 237 -8.18 -20.15 -0.91
C LEU A 237 -8.41 -18.72 -0.42
N ALA A 238 -8.39 -17.74 -1.33
CA ALA A 238 -8.69 -16.36 -0.99
C ALA A 238 -9.76 -15.75 -1.90
N LEU A 239 -10.60 -14.92 -1.32
CA LEU A 239 -11.61 -14.13 -1.99
C LEU A 239 -11.33 -12.64 -1.72
N LEU A 240 -11.04 -11.89 -2.76
CA LEU A 240 -10.76 -10.47 -2.67
C LEU A 240 -11.81 -9.67 -3.45
N SER A 241 -12.27 -8.56 -2.91
CA SER A 241 -13.22 -7.70 -3.61
C SER A 241 -12.95 -6.22 -3.38
N ILE A 242 -13.27 -5.44 -4.40
CA ILE A 242 -13.32 -3.99 -4.34
C ILE A 242 -14.63 -3.49 -4.89
N ASN A 243 -15.24 -2.52 -4.19
CA ASN A 243 -16.46 -1.89 -4.63
C ASN A 243 -16.41 -0.37 -4.36
N TRP A 244 -16.18 0.39 -5.42
CA TRP A 244 -16.17 1.85 -5.37
C TRP A 244 -17.54 2.47 -5.61
N ALA A 245 -18.58 1.66 -5.69
CA ALA A 245 -19.96 2.08 -5.84
C ALA A 245 -20.84 1.77 -4.62
N THR A 246 -20.23 1.47 -3.47
CA THR A 246 -20.96 1.13 -2.25
C THR A 246 -21.64 2.34 -1.64
N THR A 247 -22.97 2.30 -1.55
CA THR A 247 -23.80 3.32 -0.88
C THR A 247 -24.23 2.82 0.49
N SER A 248 -23.38 2.88 1.48
CA SER A 248 -23.71 2.49 2.85
C SER A 248 -23.32 3.59 3.84
N HIS A 249 -23.86 3.53 5.06
CA HIS A 249 -23.45 4.45 6.12
C HIS A 249 -21.96 4.38 6.47
N ARG A 250 -21.30 3.23 6.20
CA ARG A 250 -19.85 3.02 6.43
C ARG A 250 -18.98 3.68 5.37
N THR A 251 -19.54 3.96 4.19
CA THR A 251 -18.83 4.63 3.09
C THR A 251 -19.33 6.06 2.86
N ALA A 252 -20.11 6.59 3.80
CA ALA A 252 -20.58 7.97 3.73
C ALA A 252 -19.40 8.96 3.72
N ASN A 253 -19.53 10.07 3.00
CA ASN A 253 -18.52 11.11 2.88
C ASN A 253 -17.18 10.63 2.27
N GLY A 254 -17.20 9.60 1.41
CA GLY A 254 -16.01 9.08 0.75
C GLY A 254 -15.09 8.24 1.63
N LEU A 255 -15.50 7.92 2.85
CA LEU A 255 -14.75 7.01 3.72
C LEU A 255 -14.68 5.62 3.09
N TRP A 256 -13.59 4.92 3.34
CA TRP A 256 -13.47 3.51 2.98
C TRP A 256 -13.77 2.60 4.16
N TYR A 257 -14.28 1.41 3.86
CA TYR A 257 -14.50 0.35 4.82
C TYR A 257 -13.82 -0.92 4.33
N GLU A 258 -12.90 -1.42 5.14
CA GLU A 258 -12.16 -2.66 4.85
C GLU A 258 -12.57 -3.75 5.84
N PHE A 259 -12.64 -4.97 5.33
CA PHE A 259 -12.92 -6.17 6.10
C PHE A 259 -11.94 -7.27 5.72
N ILE A 260 -11.39 -7.94 6.72
CA ILE A 260 -10.56 -9.13 6.54
C ILE A 260 -11.14 -10.26 7.41
N HIS A 261 -11.26 -11.44 6.85
CA HIS A 261 -11.54 -12.68 7.57
C HIS A 261 -10.44 -13.68 7.25
N VAL A 262 -9.89 -14.30 8.26
CA VAL A 262 -8.90 -15.39 8.20
C VAL A 262 -9.46 -16.59 8.90
N CYS A 263 -9.53 -17.73 8.22
CA CYS A 263 -10.06 -18.98 8.75
C CYS A 263 -8.98 -20.06 8.69
N GLY A 264 -8.60 -20.57 9.83
CA GLY A 264 -7.66 -21.68 9.98
C GLY A 264 -8.32 -22.94 10.54
N THR A 265 -7.55 -24.01 10.71
CA THR A 265 -8.03 -25.28 11.29
C THR A 265 -8.35 -25.18 12.77
N ASP A 266 -7.68 -24.27 13.47
CA ASP A 266 -7.71 -24.19 14.93
C ASP A 266 -8.26 -22.85 15.45
N GLY A 267 -8.69 -21.95 14.53
CA GLY A 267 -9.26 -20.66 14.90
C GLY A 267 -9.54 -19.76 13.69
N GLU A 268 -10.14 -18.64 14.00
CA GLU A 268 -10.45 -17.59 13.00
C GLU A 268 -10.17 -16.19 13.54
N ALA A 269 -9.99 -15.23 12.62
CA ALA A 269 -9.78 -13.84 12.96
C ALA A 269 -10.48 -12.93 11.98
N TYR A 270 -10.90 -11.75 12.46
CA TYR A 270 -11.54 -10.69 11.68
C TYR A 270 -10.86 -9.36 11.94
N PHE A 271 -10.70 -8.58 10.89
CA PHE A 271 -10.47 -7.15 10.98
C PHE A 271 -11.64 -6.39 10.37
N MET A 272 -12.06 -5.32 11.03
CA MET A 272 -13.07 -4.37 10.54
C MET A 272 -12.55 -2.95 10.79
N SER A 273 -12.55 -2.08 9.76
CA SER A 273 -12.01 -0.71 9.86
C SER A 273 -12.58 0.12 11.01
N ASP A 274 -13.85 -0.11 11.35
CA ASP A 274 -14.58 0.62 12.40
C ASP A 274 -14.49 -0.02 13.80
N LYS A 275 -13.89 -1.21 13.93
CA LYS A 275 -13.88 -1.98 15.18
C LYS A 275 -12.53 -2.54 15.59
N GLY A 276 -11.58 -2.67 14.65
CA GLY A 276 -10.27 -3.30 14.88
C GLY A 276 -10.26 -4.80 14.63
N THR A 277 -9.29 -5.49 15.21
CA THR A 277 -9.02 -6.92 14.98
C THR A 277 -9.52 -7.78 16.15
N PHE A 278 -10.19 -8.88 15.80
CA PHE A 278 -10.75 -9.86 16.72
C PHE A 278 -10.36 -11.27 16.28
N PHE A 279 -10.21 -12.18 17.22
CA PHE A 279 -9.91 -13.57 16.93
C PHE A 279 -10.58 -14.52 17.93
N LYS A 280 -10.73 -15.77 17.51
CA LYS A 280 -11.11 -16.88 18.37
C LYS A 280 -10.28 -18.11 18.03
N ILE A 281 -9.75 -18.76 19.05
CA ILE A 281 -9.15 -20.09 18.93
C ILE A 281 -10.22 -21.12 19.30
N HIS A 282 -10.38 -22.12 18.46
CA HIS A 282 -11.36 -23.18 18.67
C HIS A 282 -10.92 -24.08 19.83
N ASP A 283 -11.82 -24.37 20.74
CA ASP A 283 -11.63 -25.38 21.81
C ASP A 283 -12.47 -26.64 21.56
N GLU A 284 -12.43 -27.60 22.47
CA GLU A 284 -13.17 -28.87 22.33
C GLU A 284 -14.70 -28.65 22.33
N SER A 285 -15.20 -27.58 22.98
CA SER A 285 -16.63 -27.27 22.98
C SER A 285 -17.09 -26.72 21.63
N ASP A 286 -16.20 -25.99 20.90
CA ASP A 286 -16.49 -25.53 19.55
C ASP A 286 -16.59 -26.70 18.57
N LYS A 287 -15.75 -27.75 18.72
CA LYS A 287 -15.81 -28.95 17.86
C LYS A 287 -17.14 -29.68 18.01
N ALA A 288 -17.70 -29.77 19.22
CA ALA A 288 -18.99 -30.38 19.48
C ALA A 288 -20.17 -29.63 18.79
N ILE A 289 -20.01 -28.36 18.53
CA ILE A 289 -21.00 -27.51 17.88
C ILE A 289 -21.19 -27.85 16.38
N PHE A 290 -20.15 -28.33 15.70
CA PHE A 290 -20.22 -28.74 14.30
C PHE A 290 -20.96 -30.06 14.07
N GLU A 291 -21.18 -30.89 15.14
CA GLU A 291 -21.91 -32.14 15.03
C GLU A 291 -23.43 -31.95 15.11
N TYR A 292 -23.94 -30.88 15.73
CA TYR A 292 -25.39 -30.65 15.93
C TYR A 292 -25.74 -29.17 15.65
N ALA A 293 -26.48 -28.95 14.58
CA ALA A 293 -26.86 -27.64 14.06
C ALA A 293 -27.38 -26.64 15.11
N LEU A 294 -26.85 -25.41 15.03
CA LEU A 294 -27.29 -24.18 15.68
C LEU A 294 -27.02 -24.02 17.17
N PRO A 295 -25.78 -23.73 17.56
CA PRO A 295 -25.57 -23.18 18.88
C PRO A 295 -25.92 -21.69 18.91
N GLN A 296 -26.76 -21.31 19.83
CA GLN A 296 -26.90 -19.93 20.30
C GLN A 296 -25.87 -19.62 21.38
N THR A 297 -24.64 -20.04 21.23
CA THR A 297 -23.60 -19.68 22.18
C THR A 297 -22.88 -18.45 21.64
N ASP A 298 -22.92 -17.41 22.44
CA ASP A 298 -22.17 -16.17 22.28
C ASP A 298 -20.67 -16.55 22.46
N THR A 299 -20.07 -17.06 21.37
CA THR A 299 -18.65 -17.41 21.37
C THR A 299 -17.87 -16.11 21.34
N ALA A 300 -17.37 -15.68 22.49
CA ALA A 300 -16.69 -14.42 22.64
C ALA A 300 -15.40 -14.39 21.81
N PHE A 301 -15.36 -13.52 20.81
CA PHE A 301 -14.14 -13.15 20.14
C PHE A 301 -13.30 -12.24 21.02
N GLU A 302 -12.03 -12.54 21.13
CA GLU A 302 -11.06 -11.66 21.81
C GLU A 302 -10.62 -10.55 20.87
N ARG A 303 -10.59 -9.32 21.38
CA ARG A 303 -10.04 -8.19 20.64
C ARG A 303 -8.51 -8.17 20.76
N ILE A 304 -7.83 -8.03 19.65
CA ILE A 304 -6.41 -7.70 19.65
C ILE A 304 -6.28 -6.19 19.82
N HIS A 305 -5.55 -5.77 20.85
CA HIS A 305 -5.16 -4.36 21.03
C HIS A 305 -3.81 -4.14 20.36
N PRO A 306 -3.71 -3.30 19.32
CA PRO A 306 -2.44 -2.99 18.70
C PRO A 306 -1.44 -2.43 19.72
N GLN A 307 -0.17 -2.79 19.56
CA GLN A 307 0.90 -2.35 20.45
C GLN A 307 1.39 -0.92 20.16
N SER A 308 0.86 -0.27 19.12
CA SER A 308 1.29 1.05 18.67
C SER A 308 0.10 1.84 18.14
N ASP A 309 0.04 3.12 18.52
CA ASP A 309 -0.90 4.09 17.95
C ASP A 309 -0.27 4.89 16.79
N MET A 310 0.89 4.46 16.30
CA MET A 310 1.64 5.18 15.28
C MET A 310 0.89 5.21 13.94
N VAL A 311 0.81 6.38 13.34
CA VAL A 311 0.22 6.58 12.01
C VAL A 311 1.06 5.84 10.96
N PRO A 312 0.46 5.04 10.07
CA PRO A 312 1.18 4.18 9.14
C PRO A 312 2.23 4.89 8.27
N HIS A 313 1.88 6.03 7.67
CA HIS A 313 2.83 6.81 6.87
C HIS A 313 4.00 7.34 7.72
N THR A 314 3.74 7.76 8.96
CA THR A 314 4.81 8.21 9.87
C THR A 314 5.76 7.05 10.17
N PHE A 315 5.24 5.85 10.46
CA PHE A 315 6.07 4.68 10.70
C PHE A 315 6.92 4.34 9.48
N MET A 316 6.30 4.26 8.30
CA MET A 316 6.97 3.94 7.05
C MET A 316 8.09 4.94 6.72
N VAL A 317 7.84 6.24 6.83
CA VAL A 317 8.83 7.29 6.61
C VAL A 317 9.96 7.20 7.64
N THR A 318 9.63 6.98 8.93
CA THR A 318 10.64 6.81 9.99
C THR A 318 11.57 5.63 9.70
N GLU A 319 11.03 4.47 9.35
CA GLU A 319 11.82 3.29 9.05
C GLU A 319 12.67 3.45 7.77
N TRP A 320 12.12 4.13 6.76
CA TRP A 320 12.89 4.48 5.56
C TRP A 320 14.05 5.42 5.87
N LEU A 321 13.84 6.45 6.68
CA LEU A 321 14.90 7.38 7.10
C LEU A 321 15.99 6.69 7.95
N LYS A 322 15.62 5.75 8.83
CA LYS A 322 16.59 4.90 9.54
C LYS A 322 17.44 4.08 8.56
N HIS A 323 16.79 3.46 7.57
CA HIS A 323 17.50 2.71 6.53
C HIS A 323 18.52 3.58 5.77
N LEU A 324 18.11 4.79 5.36
CA LEU A 324 19.01 5.74 4.68
C LEU A 324 20.20 6.17 5.52
N ARG A 325 20.10 6.06 6.84
CA ARG A 325 21.19 6.32 7.80
C ARG A 325 22.03 5.08 8.12
N GLY A 326 21.75 3.93 7.48
CA GLY A 326 22.40 2.67 7.78
C GLY A 326 22.08 2.12 9.17
N GLN A 327 20.94 2.51 9.75
CA GLN A 327 20.45 2.00 11.03
C GLN A 327 19.56 0.78 10.81
N GLU A 328 19.38 -0.03 11.85
CA GLU A 328 18.39 -1.10 11.84
C GLU A 328 16.99 -0.53 11.60
N SER A 329 16.25 -1.12 10.65
CA SER A 329 14.95 -0.62 10.19
C SER A 329 13.97 -1.76 9.87
N ASP A 330 12.68 -1.50 10.08
CA ASP A 330 11.57 -2.41 9.78
C ASP A 330 10.86 -1.99 8.48
N ILE A 331 11.60 -2.00 7.36
CA ILE A 331 11.01 -1.79 6.04
C ILE A 331 10.30 -3.06 5.59
N ARG A 332 8.99 -2.95 5.34
CA ARG A 332 8.11 -4.07 5.00
C ARG A 332 7.72 -4.11 3.52
N THR A 333 8.11 -3.11 2.74
CA THR A 333 7.60 -2.89 1.38
C THR A 333 8.72 -2.54 0.39
N TYR A 334 9.80 -3.34 0.37
CA TYR A 334 10.84 -3.20 -0.65
C TYR A 334 10.27 -3.46 -2.05
N GLY A 335 10.74 -2.68 -3.04
CA GLY A 335 10.25 -2.77 -4.41
C GLY A 335 10.29 -4.18 -5.01
N GLN A 336 11.33 -4.96 -4.72
CA GLN A 336 11.49 -6.34 -5.20
C GLN A 336 10.31 -7.25 -4.80
N ASP A 337 9.78 -7.08 -3.57
CA ASP A 337 8.63 -7.86 -3.11
C ASP A 337 7.33 -7.39 -3.76
N ILE A 338 7.17 -6.08 -3.98
CA ILE A 338 5.91 -5.49 -4.46
C ILE A 338 5.65 -5.76 -5.95
N VAL A 339 6.67 -6.09 -6.75
CA VAL A 339 6.48 -6.50 -8.16
C VAL A 339 5.39 -7.55 -8.31
N ASN A 340 5.39 -8.58 -7.45
CA ASN A 340 4.43 -9.69 -7.53
C ASN A 340 2.99 -9.26 -7.15
N THR A 341 2.82 -8.17 -6.41
CA THR A 341 1.50 -7.59 -6.13
C THR A 341 0.88 -7.01 -7.40
N VAL A 342 1.66 -6.25 -8.17
CA VAL A 342 1.22 -5.69 -9.45
C VAL A 342 1.01 -6.80 -10.49
N GLU A 343 1.90 -7.80 -10.52
CA GLU A 343 1.75 -8.96 -11.42
C GLU A 343 0.46 -9.74 -11.14
N ALA A 344 0.07 -9.91 -9.88
CA ALA A 344 -1.19 -10.56 -9.51
C ALA A 344 -2.42 -9.73 -9.94
N ALA A 345 -2.36 -8.41 -9.85
CA ALA A 345 -3.41 -7.53 -10.37
C ALA A 345 -3.51 -7.61 -11.91
N GLN A 346 -2.39 -7.68 -12.64
CA GLN A 346 -2.38 -7.92 -14.09
C GLN A 346 -2.96 -9.29 -14.45
N ALA A 347 -2.61 -10.35 -13.72
CA ALA A 347 -3.17 -11.67 -13.90
C ALA A 347 -4.70 -11.68 -13.70
N ALA A 348 -5.22 -10.88 -12.77
CA ALA A 348 -6.66 -10.71 -12.58
C ALA A 348 -7.34 -10.10 -13.82
N TYR A 349 -6.72 -9.11 -14.48
CA TYR A 349 -7.23 -8.57 -15.74
C TYR A 349 -7.19 -9.59 -16.88
N ILE A 350 -6.09 -10.34 -17.01
CA ILE A 350 -5.99 -11.42 -18.02
C ILE A 350 -7.09 -12.47 -17.77
N ALA A 351 -7.30 -12.88 -16.53
CA ALA A 351 -8.33 -13.83 -16.16
C ALA A 351 -9.75 -13.32 -16.49
N ARG A 352 -10.02 -12.05 -16.21
CA ARG A 352 -11.29 -11.38 -16.55
C ARG A 352 -11.53 -11.38 -18.05
N ASP A 353 -10.53 -11.00 -18.83
CA ASP A 353 -10.65 -10.81 -20.28
C ASP A 353 -10.73 -12.14 -21.06
N THR A 354 -10.09 -13.19 -20.53
CA THR A 354 -10.10 -14.54 -21.13
C THR A 354 -11.22 -15.42 -20.59
N GLY A 355 -11.83 -15.08 -19.46
CA GLY A 355 -12.82 -15.91 -18.79
C GLY A 355 -12.26 -17.20 -18.20
N THR A 356 -10.91 -17.25 -17.99
CA THR A 356 -10.21 -18.42 -17.45
C THR A 356 -9.41 -18.04 -16.20
N TYR A 357 -8.93 -19.03 -15.44
CA TYR A 357 -7.96 -18.76 -14.40
C TYR A 357 -6.54 -18.65 -14.98
N VAL A 358 -5.73 -17.83 -14.35
CA VAL A 358 -4.36 -17.50 -14.77
C VAL A 358 -3.37 -17.93 -13.69
N LYS A 359 -2.33 -18.67 -14.07
CA LYS A 359 -1.22 -19.03 -13.17
C LYS A 359 -0.21 -17.91 -13.04
N LEU A 360 0.44 -17.87 -11.89
CA LEU A 360 1.54 -16.97 -11.54
C LEU A 360 2.84 -17.75 -11.30
N PRO A 361 4.02 -17.19 -11.65
CA PRO A 361 4.21 -15.89 -12.30
C PRO A 361 3.74 -15.89 -13.77
N LEU A 362 3.45 -14.69 -14.31
CA LEU A 362 3.09 -14.52 -15.71
C LEU A 362 4.29 -14.88 -16.63
N GLY A 363 4.05 -15.64 -17.68
CA GLY A 363 5.09 -16.04 -18.65
C GLY A 363 5.97 -17.20 -18.20
N GLY A 364 5.61 -17.88 -17.10
CA GLY A 364 6.26 -19.11 -16.62
C GLY A 364 5.84 -20.35 -17.39
#